data_586e0963f06581236b1e839df217ea58
#
_entry.id   586e0963f06581236b1e839df217ea58
#
_cell.length_a   1.000
_cell.length_b   1.000
_cell.length_c   1.000
_cell.angle_alpha   90.00
_cell.angle_beta   90.00
_cell.angle_gamma   90.00
#
_symmetry.space_group_name_H-M   'P 1'
#
loop_
_entity.id
_entity.type
_entity.pdbx_description
1 polymer ?
#
loop_
_entity_poly.entity_id
_entity_poly.type
_entity_poly.pdbx_seq_one_letter_code
_entity_poly.pdbx_strand_id
1 'polypeptide(L)'
;MNITTGKTAAAIALLALIGFGTVACSAPAEPADPKADSSSAAPEEVEEAPEPVDLSGEWKQTNSNDAESFQSATITADTIEIFWNAPDTKSLYWAGTIEVPADGSTSFVWDSVNDKTKTDTALLASGDDTKTFTFENGELSYEVTALGTTMTVRLAQE
;
A
#
# COMPACT_ATOMS: atom_id res chain seq x y z
N MET A 1 -19.89 40.05 -6.52
CA MET A 1 -19.06 41.19 -6.07
C MET A 1 -17.80 40.63 -5.41
N ASN A 2 -16.72 40.90 -6.10
CA ASN A 2 -15.29 40.77 -5.76
C ASN A 2 -14.63 39.40 -5.57
N ILE A 3 -13.96 39.09 -6.59
CA ILE A 3 -12.75 38.38 -6.95
C ILE A 3 -11.57 38.79 -6.02
N THR A 4 -10.82 37.83 -5.49
CA THR A 4 -9.42 38.08 -5.15
C THR A 4 -8.56 36.89 -5.54
N THR A 5 -7.83 37.06 -6.62
CA THR A 5 -6.73 36.28 -7.15
C THR A 5 -5.49 36.46 -6.26
N GLY A 6 -4.85 35.38 -5.86
CA GLY A 6 -3.54 35.39 -5.23
C GLY A 6 -2.61 34.38 -5.85
N LYS A 7 -1.87 34.78 -6.90
CA LYS A 7 -0.69 34.06 -7.43
C LYS A 7 0.51 34.46 -6.60
N THR A 8 1.27 33.48 -6.09
CA THR A 8 2.67 33.68 -5.73
C THR A 8 3.50 32.53 -6.28
N ALA A 9 4.24 32.88 -7.32
CA ALA A 9 5.37 32.10 -7.82
C ALA A 9 6.60 32.41 -6.95
N ALA A 10 7.36 31.39 -6.57
CA ALA A 10 8.72 31.55 -6.09
C ALA A 10 9.59 30.49 -6.75
N ALA A 11 10.38 30.96 -7.70
CA ALA A 11 11.55 30.28 -8.26
C ALA A 11 12.76 30.64 -7.41
N ILE A 12 13.70 29.71 -7.19
CA ILE A 12 15.12 29.90 -6.85
C ILE A 12 15.77 28.53 -6.96
N ALA A 13 16.56 28.33 -7.98
CA ALA A 13 17.98 28.60 -8.24
C ALA A 13 18.88 27.39 -7.97
N LEU A 14 19.48 26.95 -9.07
CA LEU A 14 20.62 26.03 -9.23
C LEU A 14 21.82 26.42 -8.35
N LEU A 15 22.56 25.43 -7.87
CA LEU A 15 23.99 25.53 -7.62
C LEU A 15 24.66 24.22 -8.03
N ALA A 16 25.34 24.29 -9.17
CA ALA A 16 26.29 23.30 -9.65
C ALA A 16 27.64 23.57 -8.97
N LEU A 17 28.31 22.52 -8.47
CA LEU A 17 29.73 22.55 -8.15
C LEU A 17 30.44 21.39 -8.81
N ILE A 18 31.18 21.76 -9.83
CA ILE A 18 32.11 20.95 -10.59
C ILE A 18 33.44 20.93 -9.80
N GLY A 19 33.92 19.75 -9.48
CA GLY A 19 35.26 19.54 -8.91
C GLY A 19 36.06 18.61 -9.81
N PHE A 20 36.87 19.19 -10.72
CA PHE A 20 37.90 18.50 -11.48
C PHE A 20 39.12 18.29 -10.61
N GLY A 21 39.63 17.07 -10.58
CA GLY A 21 40.93 16.75 -10.02
C GLY A 21 41.64 15.68 -10.85
N THR A 22 42.33 16.13 -11.90
CA THR A 22 43.30 15.32 -12.65
C THR A 22 44.68 15.42 -12.02
N VAL A 23 45.31 14.30 -11.73
CA VAL A 23 46.79 14.23 -11.64
C VAL A 23 47.27 13.01 -12.36
N ALA A 24 47.94 13.26 -13.48
CA ALA A 24 48.76 12.32 -14.20
C ALA A 24 50.21 12.45 -13.73
N CYS A 25 50.93 11.35 -13.58
CA CYS A 25 52.36 11.28 -13.79
C CYS A 25 52.85 9.83 -13.98
N SER A 26 53.19 9.52 -15.19
CA SER A 26 54.43 8.98 -15.77
C SER A 26 55.12 7.78 -15.12
N ALA A 27 55.30 6.74 -15.98
CA ALA A 27 56.18 5.57 -15.85
C ALA A 27 57.69 5.93 -15.96
N PRO A 28 58.68 5.00 -15.78
CA PRO A 28 58.74 3.67 -16.39
C PRO A 28 59.45 2.52 -15.61
N ALA A 29 59.19 1.28 -16.09
CA ALA A 29 60.05 0.09 -16.24
C ALA A 29 60.49 -0.77 -15.04
N GLU A 30 59.93 -1.96 -14.94
CA GLU A 30 60.37 -3.40 -14.99
C GLU A 30 61.30 -3.96 -13.87
N PRO A 31 61.34 -5.32 -13.73
CA PRO A 31 60.32 -6.35 -13.44
C PRO A 31 60.65 -7.18 -12.18
N ALA A 32 59.69 -7.79 -11.52
CA ALA A 32 59.89 -9.02 -10.76
C ALA A 32 58.55 -9.65 -10.29
N ASP A 33 58.33 -10.84 -10.76
CA ASP A 33 57.69 -12.08 -10.26
C ASP A 33 56.47 -12.09 -9.30
N PRO A 34 55.61 -13.10 -9.48
CA PRO A 34 54.24 -13.08 -9.04
C PRO A 34 54.05 -13.60 -7.60
N LYS A 35 53.50 -12.78 -6.75
CA LYS A 35 52.84 -13.29 -5.56
C LYS A 35 51.33 -13.14 -5.74
N ALA A 36 50.69 -14.28 -5.80
CA ALA A 36 49.26 -14.40 -5.69
C ALA A 36 48.76 -13.75 -4.39
N ASP A 37 48.19 -12.57 -4.52
CA ASP A 37 47.37 -11.99 -3.45
C ASP A 37 45.93 -12.38 -3.75
N SER A 38 45.51 -13.36 -2.98
CA SER A 38 44.12 -13.82 -2.94
C SER A 38 43.27 -12.67 -2.37
N SER A 39 42.76 -11.83 -3.24
CA SER A 39 41.69 -10.90 -2.89
C SER A 39 40.45 -11.76 -2.61
N SER A 40 40.28 -12.11 -1.34
CA SER A 40 39.03 -12.60 -0.84
C SER A 40 37.99 -11.49 -1.00
N ALA A 41 37.26 -11.53 -2.08
CA ALA A 41 36.03 -10.78 -2.20
C ALA A 41 35.11 -11.28 -1.05
N ALA A 42 34.83 -10.40 -0.10
CA ALA A 42 33.77 -10.64 0.87
C ALA A 42 32.47 -10.93 0.08
N PRO A 43 31.66 -11.91 0.50
CA PRO A 43 30.35 -12.08 -0.10
C PRO A 43 29.58 -10.77 0.04
N GLU A 44 29.12 -10.21 -1.07
CA GLU A 44 28.08 -9.18 -1.03
C GLU A 44 26.90 -9.82 -0.30
N GLU A 45 26.58 -9.28 0.86
CA GLU A 45 25.35 -9.58 1.58
C GLU A 45 24.22 -9.16 0.63
N VAL A 46 23.56 -10.15 0.05
CA VAL A 46 22.38 -9.92 -0.77
C VAL A 46 21.32 -9.40 0.20
N GLU A 47 21.07 -8.10 0.22
CA GLU A 47 19.93 -7.53 0.91
C GLU A 47 18.68 -8.22 0.35
N GLU A 48 18.07 -9.08 1.16
CA GLU A 48 16.83 -9.77 0.82
C GLU A 48 15.76 -8.69 0.63
N ALA A 49 15.10 -8.67 -0.54
CA ALA A 49 14.06 -7.68 -0.81
C ALA A 49 12.95 -7.82 0.26
N PRO A 50 12.40 -6.72 0.76
CA PRO A 50 11.35 -6.78 1.76
C PRO A 50 10.15 -7.57 1.23
N GLU A 51 9.62 -8.47 2.05
CA GLU A 51 8.46 -9.27 1.69
C GLU A 51 7.18 -8.42 1.75
N PRO A 52 6.25 -8.59 0.79
CA PRO A 52 4.94 -7.93 0.84
C PRO A 52 4.19 -8.29 2.13
N VAL A 53 3.39 -7.35 2.62
CA VAL A 53 2.50 -7.60 3.76
C VAL A 53 1.44 -8.64 3.36
N ASP A 54 1.24 -9.66 4.17
CA ASP A 54 0.14 -10.64 3.98
C ASP A 54 -1.12 -10.14 4.67
N LEU A 55 -2.13 -9.79 3.88
CA LEU A 55 -3.45 -9.39 4.37
C LEU A 55 -4.46 -10.53 4.35
N SER A 56 -4.07 -11.73 3.91
CA SER A 56 -4.98 -12.88 3.78
C SER A 56 -5.55 -13.29 5.13
N GLY A 57 -6.82 -13.64 5.16
CA GLY A 57 -7.50 -14.13 6.36
C GLY A 57 -8.83 -13.44 6.63
N GLU A 58 -9.31 -13.63 7.84
CA GLU A 58 -10.56 -13.05 8.33
C GLU A 58 -10.28 -11.74 9.08
N TRP A 59 -11.13 -10.75 8.85
CA TRP A 59 -11.05 -9.44 9.44
C TRP A 59 -12.37 -9.07 10.08
N LYS A 60 -12.32 -8.39 11.21
CA LYS A 60 -13.50 -8.00 11.97
C LYS A 60 -13.50 -6.52 12.31
N GLN A 61 -14.69 -5.90 12.25
CA GLN A 61 -14.86 -4.50 12.61
C GLN A 61 -14.56 -4.25 14.08
N THR A 62 -13.71 -3.24 14.33
CA THR A 62 -13.27 -2.86 15.69
C THR A 62 -14.05 -1.67 16.25
N ASN A 63 -14.64 -0.85 15.38
CA ASN A 63 -15.37 0.37 15.78
C ASN A 63 -16.89 0.28 15.62
N SER A 64 -17.44 -0.94 15.66
CA SER A 64 -18.89 -1.10 15.76
C SER A 64 -19.40 -0.69 17.15
N ASN A 65 -20.54 -0.04 17.18
CA ASN A 65 -21.25 0.29 18.44
C ASN A 65 -22.13 -0.88 18.95
N ASP A 66 -22.23 -1.95 18.17
CA ASP A 66 -23.05 -3.13 18.47
C ASP A 66 -22.19 -4.39 18.26
N ALA A 67 -22.13 -5.24 19.29
CA ALA A 67 -21.36 -6.46 19.24
C ALA A 67 -21.96 -7.55 18.33
N GLU A 68 -23.27 -7.48 18.07
CA GLU A 68 -23.99 -8.45 17.24
C GLU A 68 -24.17 -7.96 15.79
N SER A 69 -23.96 -6.65 15.54
CA SER A 69 -24.10 -6.03 14.23
C SER A 69 -22.78 -5.33 13.87
N PHE A 70 -22.00 -5.92 12.96
CA PHE A 70 -20.68 -5.45 12.57
C PHE A 70 -20.36 -5.84 11.13
N GLN A 71 -19.31 -5.28 10.58
CA GLN A 71 -18.76 -5.73 9.30
C GLN A 71 -17.59 -6.68 9.51
N SER A 72 -17.50 -7.69 8.68
CA SER A 72 -16.33 -8.55 8.56
C SER A 72 -15.82 -8.56 7.13
N ALA A 73 -14.56 -8.89 6.93
CA ALA A 73 -14.00 -9.14 5.60
C ALA A 73 -13.29 -10.48 5.58
N THR A 74 -13.30 -11.11 4.41
CA THR A 74 -12.44 -12.23 4.07
C THR A 74 -11.53 -11.78 2.95
N ILE A 75 -10.22 -11.87 3.16
CA ILE A 75 -9.21 -11.51 2.16
C ILE A 75 -8.49 -12.78 1.71
N THR A 76 -8.39 -12.95 0.40
CA THR A 76 -7.55 -13.94 -0.25
C THR A 76 -6.45 -13.20 -1.03
N ALA A 77 -5.57 -13.91 -1.73
CA ALA A 77 -4.38 -13.32 -2.35
C ALA A 77 -4.64 -12.05 -3.17
N ASP A 78 -5.76 -11.96 -3.89
CA ASP A 78 -6.07 -10.90 -4.84
C ASP A 78 -7.50 -10.35 -4.73
N THR A 79 -8.29 -10.83 -3.76
CA THR A 79 -9.69 -10.43 -3.59
C THR A 79 -10.05 -10.12 -2.13
N ILE A 80 -10.96 -9.17 -1.95
CA ILE A 80 -11.58 -8.84 -0.69
C ILE A 80 -13.10 -8.97 -0.80
N GLU A 81 -13.72 -9.65 0.18
CA GLU A 81 -15.17 -9.72 0.34
C GLU A 81 -15.54 -9.15 1.71
N ILE A 82 -16.50 -8.24 1.74
CA ILE A 82 -16.99 -7.62 2.98
C ILE A 82 -18.45 -7.97 3.18
N PHE A 83 -18.78 -8.25 4.41
CA PHE A 83 -20.13 -8.65 4.80
C PHE A 83 -20.69 -7.79 5.93
N TRP A 84 -21.97 -7.51 5.85
CA TRP A 84 -22.77 -7.12 6.98
C TRP A 84 -23.10 -8.37 7.80
N ASN A 85 -22.83 -8.35 9.09
CA ASN A 85 -23.21 -9.40 10.02
C ASN A 85 -24.26 -8.87 10.99
N ALA A 86 -25.28 -9.67 11.24
CA ALA A 86 -26.27 -9.50 12.27
C ALA A 86 -26.57 -10.89 12.87
N PRO A 87 -27.29 -11.01 14.00
CA PRO A 87 -27.43 -12.28 14.74
C PRO A 87 -27.82 -13.49 13.89
N ASP A 88 -28.70 -13.29 12.91
CA ASP A 88 -29.24 -14.37 12.10
C ASP A 88 -28.90 -14.23 10.59
N THR A 89 -28.09 -13.25 10.21
CA THR A 89 -27.81 -12.97 8.80
C THR A 89 -26.38 -12.54 8.55
N LYS A 90 -25.83 -12.98 7.40
CA LYS A 90 -24.59 -12.48 6.81
C LYS A 90 -24.90 -12.10 5.37
N SER A 91 -24.72 -10.85 5.02
CA SER A 91 -25.05 -10.31 3.69
C SER A 91 -23.84 -9.65 3.05
N LEU A 92 -23.58 -9.94 1.79
CA LEU A 92 -22.49 -9.33 1.04
C LEU A 92 -22.70 -7.82 0.93
N TYR A 93 -21.67 -7.04 1.26
CA TYR A 93 -21.60 -5.61 1.07
C TYR A 93 -20.68 -5.22 -0.09
N TRP A 94 -19.50 -5.85 -0.20
CA TRP A 94 -18.52 -5.57 -1.21
C TRP A 94 -17.82 -6.85 -1.64
N ALA A 95 -17.49 -6.96 -2.90
CA ALA A 95 -16.53 -7.92 -3.41
C ALA A 95 -15.68 -7.22 -4.46
N GLY A 96 -14.37 -7.35 -4.39
CA GLY A 96 -13.49 -6.66 -5.32
C GLY A 96 -12.03 -7.06 -5.21
N THR A 97 -11.19 -6.37 -5.96
CA THR A 97 -9.76 -6.62 -6.03
C THR A 97 -9.00 -6.06 -4.84
N ILE A 98 -7.84 -6.64 -4.56
CA ILE A 98 -6.86 -6.10 -3.63
C ILE A 98 -5.52 -5.93 -4.34
N GLU A 99 -4.80 -4.85 -4.06
CA GLU A 99 -3.47 -4.58 -4.58
C GLU A 99 -2.53 -4.31 -3.41
N VAL A 100 -1.67 -5.28 -3.10
CA VAL A 100 -0.64 -5.14 -2.07
C VAL A 100 0.68 -4.76 -2.72
N PRO A 101 1.34 -3.67 -2.29
CA PRO A 101 2.65 -3.29 -2.80
C PRO A 101 3.70 -4.38 -2.56
N ALA A 102 4.52 -4.64 -3.59
CA ALA A 102 5.58 -5.65 -3.52
C ALA A 102 6.85 -5.15 -2.80
N ASP A 103 6.89 -3.88 -2.38
CA ASP A 103 8.03 -3.23 -1.74
C ASP A 103 8.08 -3.38 -0.21
N GLY A 104 7.17 -4.20 0.37
CA GLY A 104 7.09 -4.40 1.80
C GLY A 104 6.49 -3.22 2.57
N SER A 105 5.85 -2.27 1.90
CA SER A 105 5.18 -1.14 2.55
C SER A 105 4.13 -1.62 3.55
N THR A 106 4.18 -1.09 4.77
CA THR A 106 3.23 -1.39 5.86
C THR A 106 2.09 -0.38 5.96
N SER A 107 2.04 0.58 5.04
CA SER A 107 0.97 1.58 4.93
C SER A 107 0.77 1.90 3.45
N PHE A 108 -0.45 1.69 2.94
CA PHE A 108 -0.79 1.95 1.55
C PHE A 108 -2.30 2.11 1.36
N VAL A 109 -2.66 2.66 0.21
CA VAL A 109 -4.04 2.89 -0.22
C VAL A 109 -4.22 2.26 -1.59
N TRP A 110 -5.37 1.63 -1.82
CA TRP A 110 -5.73 1.12 -3.15
C TRP A 110 -7.21 1.34 -3.45
N ASP A 111 -7.56 1.36 -4.72
CA ASP A 111 -8.93 1.37 -5.19
C ASP A 111 -9.33 -0.04 -5.64
N SER A 112 -10.13 -0.71 -4.82
CA SER A 112 -10.69 -2.02 -5.12
C SER A 112 -11.72 -1.89 -6.24
N VAL A 113 -11.56 -2.67 -7.31
CA VAL A 113 -12.53 -2.74 -8.41
C VAL A 113 -13.61 -3.74 -8.06
N ASN A 114 -14.87 -3.34 -8.20
CA ASN A 114 -16.03 -4.14 -7.86
C ASN A 114 -16.19 -5.39 -8.73
N ASP A 115 -16.35 -6.54 -8.11
CA ASP A 115 -16.79 -7.77 -8.78
C ASP A 115 -18.32 -7.75 -8.94
N LYS A 116 -18.79 -7.15 -10.02
CA LYS A 116 -20.22 -7.03 -10.32
C LYS A 116 -20.93 -8.40 -10.46
N THR A 117 -20.19 -9.46 -10.74
CA THR A 117 -20.78 -10.80 -10.82
C THR A 117 -21.32 -11.28 -9.48
N LYS A 118 -20.74 -10.79 -8.38
CA LYS A 118 -21.15 -11.07 -7.00
C LYS A 118 -22.10 -10.02 -6.46
N THR A 119 -21.77 -8.74 -6.64
CA THR A 119 -22.48 -7.63 -6.02
C THR A 119 -23.82 -7.29 -6.68
N ASP A 120 -23.99 -7.45 -8.00
CA ASP A 120 -25.25 -7.15 -8.71
C ASP A 120 -26.41 -8.03 -8.26
N THR A 121 -26.13 -9.19 -7.68
CA THR A 121 -27.16 -10.13 -7.18
C THR A 121 -27.38 -10.01 -5.66
N ALA A 122 -26.59 -9.21 -4.95
CA ALA A 122 -26.62 -9.08 -3.51
C ALA A 122 -27.41 -7.83 -3.09
N LEU A 123 -28.49 -8.01 -2.35
CA LEU A 123 -29.44 -6.95 -2.02
C LEU A 123 -28.82 -5.78 -1.23
N LEU A 124 -27.83 -6.05 -0.38
CA LEU A 124 -27.19 -5.05 0.48
C LEU A 124 -25.79 -4.66 0.02
N ALA A 125 -25.41 -5.05 -1.18
CA ALA A 125 -24.10 -4.70 -1.72
C ALA A 125 -24.07 -3.25 -2.21
N SER A 126 -22.85 -2.66 -2.13
CA SER A 126 -22.60 -1.35 -2.74
C SER A 126 -22.65 -1.47 -4.27
N GLY A 127 -23.31 -0.52 -4.89
CA GLY A 127 -23.35 -0.37 -6.36
C GLY A 127 -22.17 0.39 -6.96
N ASP A 128 -21.23 0.86 -6.13
CA ASP A 128 -20.07 1.63 -6.58
C ASP A 128 -19.19 0.79 -7.52
N ASP A 129 -18.52 1.42 -8.48
CA ASP A 129 -17.60 0.72 -9.38
C ASP A 129 -16.24 0.47 -8.72
N THR A 130 -15.84 1.35 -7.81
CA THR A 130 -14.61 1.23 -7.03
C THR A 130 -14.86 1.62 -5.58
N LYS A 131 -14.00 1.12 -4.70
CA LYS A 131 -13.97 1.48 -3.28
C LYS A 131 -12.55 1.61 -2.80
N THR A 132 -12.23 2.77 -2.22
CA THR A 132 -10.90 3.05 -1.67
C THR A 132 -10.74 2.40 -0.30
N PHE A 133 -9.66 1.66 -0.15
CA PHE A 133 -9.22 1.06 1.10
C PHE A 133 -7.89 1.66 1.53
N THR A 134 -7.70 1.78 2.83
CA THR A 134 -6.44 2.18 3.46
C THR A 134 -6.01 1.08 4.41
N PHE A 135 -4.77 0.63 4.27
CA PHE A 135 -4.09 -0.22 5.25
C PHE A 135 -3.02 0.60 5.95
N GLU A 136 -3.06 0.66 7.25
CA GLU A 136 -2.09 1.39 8.07
C GLU A 136 -2.04 0.81 9.48
N ASN A 137 -0.81 0.58 9.98
CA ASN A 137 -0.57 0.09 11.36
C ASN A 137 -1.30 -1.23 11.71
N GLY A 138 -1.50 -2.12 10.73
CA GLY A 138 -2.22 -3.38 10.93
C GLY A 138 -3.74 -3.25 10.93
N GLU A 139 -4.27 -2.09 10.61
CA GLU A 139 -5.70 -1.82 10.48
C GLU A 139 -6.08 -1.58 9.03
N LEU A 140 -7.19 -2.16 8.60
CA LEU A 140 -7.81 -1.90 7.32
C LEU A 140 -9.00 -0.96 7.53
N SER A 141 -9.11 0.09 6.72
CA SER A 141 -10.22 1.03 6.82
C SER A 141 -10.79 1.44 5.45
N TYR A 142 -12.06 1.81 5.43
CA TYR A 142 -12.77 2.30 4.25
C TYR A 142 -14.03 3.06 4.66
N GLU A 143 -14.61 3.81 3.72
CA GLU A 143 -15.84 4.56 3.98
C GLU A 143 -17.09 3.81 3.52
N VAL A 144 -18.12 3.93 4.32
CA VAL A 144 -19.48 3.46 4.03
C VAL A 144 -20.43 4.64 4.11
N THR A 145 -21.20 4.86 3.07
CA THR A 145 -22.30 5.84 3.08
C THR A 145 -23.63 5.10 3.09
N ALA A 146 -24.42 5.30 4.14
CA ALA A 146 -25.75 4.76 4.27
C ALA A 146 -26.71 5.83 4.79
N LEU A 147 -27.88 5.94 4.17
CA LEU A 147 -28.92 6.92 4.55
C LEU A 147 -28.42 8.37 4.61
N GLY A 148 -27.47 8.73 3.74
CA GLY A 148 -26.88 10.07 3.69
C GLY A 148 -25.84 10.36 4.79
N THR A 149 -25.45 9.35 5.57
CA THR A 149 -24.36 9.45 6.56
C THR A 149 -23.17 8.63 6.10
N THR A 150 -21.99 9.24 6.08
CA THR A 150 -20.73 8.56 5.81
C THR A 150 -20.02 8.25 7.13
N MET A 151 -19.55 7.03 7.25
CA MET A 151 -18.76 6.57 8.40
C MET A 151 -17.52 5.80 7.92
N THR A 152 -16.44 5.88 8.67
CA THR A 152 -15.26 5.05 8.46
C THR A 152 -15.43 3.74 9.21
N VAL A 153 -15.35 2.64 8.49
CA VAL A 153 -15.26 1.29 9.06
C VAL A 153 -13.78 0.95 9.24
N ARG A 154 -13.44 0.35 10.37
CA ARG A 154 -12.08 -0.09 10.73
C ARG A 154 -12.12 -1.56 11.06
N LEU A 155 -11.23 -2.32 10.44
CA LEU A 155 -11.13 -3.77 10.61
C LEU A 155 -9.75 -4.13 11.13
N ALA A 156 -9.69 -5.10 12.04
CA ALA A 156 -8.47 -5.78 12.46
C ALA A 156 -8.53 -7.25 12.04
N GLN A 157 -7.36 -7.83 11.74
CA GLN A 157 -7.22 -9.24 11.42
C GLN A 157 -7.50 -10.09 12.67
N GLU A 158 -8.23 -11.20 12.53
CA GLU A 158 -8.57 -12.14 13.62
C GLU A 158 -7.51 -13.22 13.84
#